data_c0fd7f20e6c7d6dab458cf3d844d4978
#
_entry.id   c0fd7f20e6c7d6dab458cf3d844d4978
#
_cell.length_a   1.000
_cell.length_b   1.000
_cell.length_c   1.000
_cell.angle_alpha   90.00
_cell.angle_beta   90.00
_cell.angle_gamma   90.00
#
_symmetry.space_group_name_H-M   'P 1'
#
loop_
_entity.id
_entity.type
_entity.pdbx_description
1 polymer ?
#
loop_
_entity_poly.entity_id
_entity_poly.type
_entity_poly.pdbx_seq_one_letter_code
_entity_poly.pdbx_strand_id
1 'polypeptide(L)'
;AHNIIMANRKKLKNPNGLFLGVPGSGKSFAAKRELVNVFLATNDKILIVDAMGEYSALTRRLGGQVVEIAPDSPNHINPMSLTADLDSGEENPMALKADFILSLMELIVGGKDGLQPVERTVIDRCVRLMYRDYLQHPDTAKMPILQDLYEILCKQTEPEAARLATSLEIYVTGSLNVFNHATDVDLSSRLVCLDLKKLGAGLRTIAMLIMQDLVNSQVSLNFARGIATWCYFDEFHLLLKDPLTASYCVTVWKMLRKKFCVPSALTQNVKDLLASREIENIFENSDFLLMLSQAQGDRQILAKQLGISPTQLSFVTNSNSGEGLLFFGNVIIPFSDRFPQNTEIYRLLTTRPEDLKDEAAGV
;
A
#
# COMPACT_ATOMS: atom_id res chain seq x y z
N ALA A 1 -30.12 -5.79 -20.71
CA ALA A 1 -29.12 -5.84 -21.78
C ALA A 1 -27.76 -6.15 -21.15
N HIS A 2 -27.07 -7.19 -21.64
CA HIS A 2 -25.73 -7.55 -21.17
C HIS A 2 -24.70 -6.84 -22.06
N ASN A 3 -24.32 -5.61 -21.67
CA ASN A 3 -23.32 -4.85 -22.39
C ASN A 3 -21.96 -5.01 -21.73
N ILE A 4 -20.89 -5.03 -22.53
CA ILE A 4 -19.50 -5.04 -22.02
C ILE A 4 -19.19 -3.65 -21.48
N ILE A 5 -18.66 -3.58 -20.25
CA ILE A 5 -18.14 -2.35 -19.65
C ILE A 5 -16.64 -2.32 -19.91
N MET A 6 -16.19 -1.28 -20.62
CA MET A 6 -14.77 -0.98 -20.80
C MET A 6 -14.42 0.34 -20.13
N ALA A 7 -13.54 0.31 -19.16
CA ALA A 7 -13.12 1.47 -18.39
C ALA A 7 -11.59 1.66 -18.49
N ASN A 8 -11.16 2.89 -18.73
CA ASN A 8 -9.75 3.25 -18.73
C ASN A 8 -9.49 4.32 -17.66
N ARG A 9 -8.96 3.92 -16.52
CA ARG A 9 -8.73 4.79 -15.36
C ARG A 9 -7.79 5.96 -15.66
N LYS A 10 -6.84 5.82 -16.60
CA LYS A 10 -5.96 6.93 -17.01
C LYS A 10 -6.72 8.10 -17.65
N LYS A 11 -7.99 7.92 -18.04
CA LYS A 11 -8.85 9.00 -18.56
C LYS A 11 -9.61 9.76 -17.47
N LEU A 12 -9.57 9.30 -16.24
CA LEU A 12 -10.16 9.98 -15.09
C LEU A 12 -9.30 11.18 -14.69
N LYS A 13 -9.92 12.22 -14.14
CA LYS A 13 -9.19 13.36 -13.57
C LYS A 13 -8.35 12.91 -12.39
N ASN A 14 -8.86 11.95 -11.61
CA ASN A 14 -8.22 11.34 -10.49
C ASN A 14 -8.27 9.80 -10.63
N PRO A 15 -7.20 9.18 -11.18
CA PRO A 15 -7.20 7.75 -11.48
C PRO A 15 -7.10 6.84 -10.25
N ASN A 16 -6.94 7.43 -9.05
CA ASN A 16 -6.89 6.67 -7.81
C ASN A 16 -8.14 5.82 -7.65
N GLY A 17 -8.01 4.63 -7.09
CA GLY A 17 -9.11 3.70 -7.01
C GLY A 17 -9.18 2.88 -5.73
N LEU A 18 -10.41 2.50 -5.39
CA LEU A 18 -10.73 1.68 -4.25
C LEU A 18 -11.47 0.42 -4.69
N PHE A 19 -11.07 -0.72 -4.14
CA PHE A 19 -11.77 -1.99 -4.29
C PHE A 19 -12.31 -2.38 -2.91
N LEU A 20 -13.63 -2.33 -2.78
CA LEU A 20 -14.33 -2.56 -1.52
C LEU A 20 -15.18 -3.83 -1.59
N GLY A 21 -15.10 -4.66 -0.56
CA GLY A 21 -15.92 -5.86 -0.52
C GLY A 21 -15.57 -6.77 0.67
N VAL A 22 -16.57 -7.45 1.21
CA VAL A 22 -16.37 -8.46 2.25
C VAL A 22 -15.51 -9.62 1.74
N PRO A 23 -14.90 -10.44 2.63
CA PRO A 23 -14.23 -11.66 2.25
C PRO A 23 -15.10 -12.53 1.33
N GLY A 24 -14.49 -13.09 0.27
CA GLY A 24 -15.21 -13.94 -0.69
C GLY A 24 -16.07 -13.21 -1.72
N SER A 25 -16.17 -11.87 -1.69
CA SER A 25 -16.94 -11.07 -2.66
C SER A 25 -16.29 -11.02 -4.07
N GLY A 26 -15.01 -11.37 -4.19
CA GLY A 26 -14.24 -11.32 -5.45
C GLY A 26 -13.36 -10.08 -5.61
N LYS A 27 -13.08 -9.34 -4.53
CA LYS A 27 -12.24 -8.12 -4.53
C LYS A 27 -10.86 -8.36 -5.14
N SER A 28 -10.09 -9.31 -4.60
CA SER A 28 -8.74 -9.64 -5.09
C SER A 28 -8.77 -10.19 -6.51
N PHE A 29 -9.83 -10.95 -6.86
CA PHE A 29 -10.04 -11.44 -8.23
C PHE A 29 -10.20 -10.27 -9.21
N ALA A 30 -11.04 -9.28 -8.89
CA ALA A 30 -11.27 -8.11 -9.73
C ALA A 30 -10.00 -7.26 -9.91
N ALA A 31 -9.24 -7.05 -8.83
CA ALA A 31 -7.97 -6.32 -8.89
C ALA A 31 -6.90 -7.07 -9.72
N LYS A 32 -6.76 -8.39 -9.55
CA LYS A 32 -5.87 -9.22 -10.36
C LYS A 32 -6.28 -9.21 -11.83
N ARG A 33 -7.59 -9.20 -12.13
CA ARG A 33 -8.08 -9.09 -13.50
C ARG A 33 -7.73 -7.73 -14.13
N GLU A 34 -7.89 -6.62 -13.40
CA GLU A 34 -7.42 -5.31 -13.86
C GLU A 34 -5.91 -5.35 -14.12
N LEU A 35 -5.12 -5.86 -13.18
CA LEU A 35 -3.67 -6.01 -13.29
C LEU A 35 -3.26 -6.77 -14.56
N VAL A 36 -3.88 -7.92 -14.85
CA VAL A 36 -3.61 -8.70 -16.07
C VAL A 36 -3.93 -7.89 -17.31
N ASN A 37 -5.07 -7.19 -17.34
CA ASN A 37 -5.44 -6.33 -18.47
C ASN A 37 -4.43 -5.20 -18.68
N VAL A 38 -3.98 -4.55 -17.61
CA VAL A 38 -2.93 -3.52 -17.67
C VAL A 38 -1.63 -4.10 -18.17
N PHE A 39 -1.22 -5.27 -17.65
CA PHE A 39 0.00 -5.96 -18.07
C PHE A 39 -0.01 -6.33 -19.54
N LEU A 40 -1.13 -6.78 -20.09
CA LEU A 40 -1.25 -7.17 -21.49
C LEU A 40 -1.43 -5.98 -22.44
N ALA A 41 -2.10 -4.93 -22.00
CA ALA A 41 -2.50 -3.81 -22.88
C ALA A 41 -1.54 -2.61 -22.86
N THR A 42 -0.62 -2.54 -21.90
CA THR A 42 0.29 -1.38 -21.74
C THR A 42 1.73 -1.85 -21.50
N ASN A 43 2.65 -0.88 -21.49
CA ASN A 43 4.05 -1.08 -21.03
C ASN A 43 4.29 -0.44 -19.66
N ASP A 44 3.24 -0.08 -18.95
CA ASP A 44 3.33 0.54 -17.64
C ASP A 44 3.99 -0.39 -16.61
N LYS A 45 4.63 0.19 -15.61
CA LYS A 45 5.15 -0.55 -14.47
C LYS A 45 4.02 -0.88 -13.49
N ILE A 46 4.13 -2.04 -12.85
CA ILE A 46 3.12 -2.51 -11.88
C ILE A 46 3.84 -2.90 -10.60
N LEU A 47 3.41 -2.30 -9.49
CA LEU A 47 3.92 -2.56 -8.14
C LEU A 47 2.76 -3.06 -7.26
N ILE A 48 2.99 -4.14 -6.52
CA ILE A 48 1.98 -4.76 -5.65
C ILE A 48 2.55 -4.86 -4.25
N VAL A 49 1.84 -4.35 -3.26
CA VAL A 49 2.08 -4.60 -1.83
C VAL A 49 1.08 -5.66 -1.39
N ASP A 50 1.56 -6.88 -1.22
CA ASP A 50 0.77 -8.09 -0.99
C ASP A 50 0.87 -8.53 0.47
N ALA A 51 -0.07 -8.10 1.29
CA ALA A 51 -0.08 -8.42 2.71
C ALA A 51 -0.39 -9.89 3.01
N MET A 52 -1.09 -10.59 2.12
CA MET A 52 -1.61 -11.94 2.35
C MET A 52 -0.98 -13.01 1.46
N GLY A 53 -0.14 -12.65 0.49
CA GLY A 53 0.52 -13.56 -0.46
C GLY A 53 -0.43 -14.09 -1.53
N GLU A 54 -1.39 -13.28 -1.94
CA GLU A 54 -2.40 -13.66 -2.94
C GLU A 54 -1.92 -13.44 -4.38
N TYR A 55 -0.92 -12.56 -4.61
CA TYR A 55 -0.50 -12.13 -5.95
C TYR A 55 0.77 -12.82 -6.44
N SER A 56 1.51 -13.50 -5.57
CA SER A 56 2.81 -14.09 -5.89
C SER A 56 2.75 -15.12 -7.02
N ALA A 57 1.74 -16.00 -7.06
CA ALA A 57 1.58 -17.00 -8.13
C ALA A 57 1.32 -16.34 -9.48
N LEU A 58 0.40 -15.37 -9.53
CA LEU A 58 0.09 -14.61 -10.75
C LEU A 58 1.31 -13.84 -11.26
N THR A 59 2.05 -13.20 -10.35
CA THR A 59 3.25 -12.43 -10.69
C THR A 59 4.30 -13.32 -11.36
N ARG A 60 4.60 -14.50 -10.78
CA ARG A 60 5.54 -15.46 -11.37
C ARG A 60 5.07 -15.96 -12.73
N ARG A 61 3.76 -16.25 -12.89
CA ARG A 61 3.19 -16.71 -14.16
C ARG A 61 3.30 -15.70 -15.30
N LEU A 62 3.23 -14.40 -14.95
CA LEU A 62 3.44 -13.30 -15.90
C LEU A 62 4.91 -12.94 -16.13
N GLY A 63 5.86 -13.70 -15.55
CA GLY A 63 7.29 -13.41 -15.64
C GLY A 63 7.74 -12.19 -14.81
N GLY A 64 6.94 -11.78 -13.84
CA GLY A 64 7.28 -10.71 -12.90
C GLY A 64 8.16 -11.20 -11.74
N GLN A 65 8.63 -10.26 -10.95
CA GLN A 65 9.47 -10.48 -9.79
C GLN A 65 8.63 -10.53 -8.50
N VAL A 66 8.85 -11.55 -7.68
CA VAL A 66 8.33 -11.61 -6.31
C VAL A 66 9.47 -11.39 -5.34
N VAL A 67 9.35 -10.34 -4.53
CA VAL A 67 10.27 -9.99 -3.45
C VAL A 67 9.61 -10.39 -2.15
N GLU A 68 10.04 -11.48 -1.57
CA GLU A 68 9.55 -11.97 -0.29
C GLU A 68 10.28 -11.25 0.84
N ILE A 69 9.53 -10.61 1.74
CA ILE A 69 10.06 -9.95 2.95
C ILE A 69 9.71 -10.83 4.14
N ALA A 70 10.72 -11.39 4.78
CA ALA A 70 10.59 -12.30 5.91
C ALA A 70 11.85 -12.24 6.78
N PRO A 71 11.79 -12.69 8.06
CA PRO A 71 12.95 -12.70 8.93
C PRO A 71 14.13 -13.52 8.41
N ASP A 72 13.85 -14.55 7.61
CA ASP A 72 14.82 -15.47 7.01
C ASP A 72 15.04 -15.23 5.51
N SER A 73 14.48 -14.16 4.96
CA SER A 73 14.66 -13.80 3.54
C SER A 73 16.03 -13.15 3.31
N PRO A 74 16.66 -13.42 2.14
CA PRO A 74 17.85 -12.69 1.72
C PRO A 74 17.53 -11.27 1.22
N ASN A 75 16.26 -10.90 1.07
CA ASN A 75 15.85 -9.61 0.55
C ASN A 75 15.67 -8.59 1.68
N HIS A 76 16.35 -7.46 1.55
CA HIS A 76 16.32 -6.40 2.55
C HIS A 76 15.86 -5.08 1.93
N ILE A 77 15.09 -4.33 2.70
CA ILE A 77 14.61 -2.99 2.33
C ILE A 77 14.92 -2.05 3.48
N ASN A 78 15.67 -1.00 3.16
CA ASN A 78 16.05 0.03 4.12
C ASN A 78 14.93 1.09 4.21
N PRO A 79 14.23 1.24 5.35
CA PRO A 79 13.23 2.28 5.53
C PRO A 79 13.83 3.68 5.52
N MET A 80 15.14 3.83 5.79
CA MET A 80 15.83 5.11 5.79
C MET A 80 16.31 5.53 4.39
N SER A 81 16.11 4.72 3.33
CA SER A 81 16.54 5.11 1.99
C SER A 81 15.87 6.40 1.53
N LEU A 82 16.68 7.35 1.03
CA LEU A 82 16.23 8.54 0.32
C LEU A 82 16.37 8.30 -1.19
N THR A 83 15.32 8.61 -1.94
CA THR A 83 15.41 8.64 -3.39
C THR A 83 16.05 9.95 -3.80
N ALA A 84 17.09 9.89 -4.62
CA ALA A 84 17.95 11.01 -4.98
C ALA A 84 17.32 12.08 -5.90
N ASP A 85 15.99 12.14 -6.02
CA ASP A 85 15.32 13.20 -6.77
C ASP A 85 15.12 14.45 -5.89
N LEU A 86 16.26 15.00 -5.44
CA LEU A 86 16.33 16.27 -4.71
C LEU A 86 15.88 17.48 -5.57
N ASP A 87 15.74 17.31 -6.88
CA ASP A 87 15.46 18.37 -7.86
C ASP A 87 14.02 18.44 -8.39
N SER A 88 13.10 17.62 -7.92
CA SER A 88 11.71 17.63 -8.41
C SER A 88 10.80 18.76 -7.86
N GLY A 89 11.34 19.90 -7.61
CA GLY A 89 10.74 21.27 -7.63
C GLY A 89 9.53 21.59 -6.74
N GLU A 90 8.73 20.65 -6.27
CA GLU A 90 7.46 20.95 -5.59
C GLU A 90 7.34 20.45 -4.14
N GLU A 91 8.14 19.49 -3.68
CA GLU A 91 8.06 18.95 -2.32
C GLU A 91 9.45 18.67 -1.76
N ASN A 92 9.72 19.11 -0.55
CA ASN A 92 10.97 18.84 0.14
C ASN A 92 11.07 17.34 0.50
N PRO A 93 11.90 16.51 -0.18
CA PRO A 93 11.99 15.07 0.04
C PRO A 93 12.34 14.72 1.50
N MET A 94 13.12 15.60 2.16
CA MET A 94 13.46 15.44 3.57
C MET A 94 12.25 15.63 4.50
N ALA A 95 11.35 16.57 4.21
CA ALA A 95 10.15 16.77 5.01
C ALA A 95 9.24 15.53 4.92
N LEU A 96 9.00 15.02 3.71
CA LEU A 96 8.21 13.81 3.52
C LEU A 96 8.85 12.58 4.19
N LYS A 97 10.18 12.47 4.13
CA LYS A 97 10.92 11.39 4.81
C LYS A 97 10.84 11.51 6.33
N ALA A 98 10.90 12.73 6.86
CA ALA A 98 10.71 12.96 8.30
C ALA A 98 9.30 12.58 8.75
N ASP A 99 8.27 12.93 7.99
CA ASP A 99 6.87 12.53 8.25
C ASP A 99 6.69 11.01 8.18
N PHE A 100 7.34 10.34 7.23
CA PHE A 100 7.38 8.88 7.16
C PHE A 100 8.02 8.28 8.42
N ILE A 101 9.21 8.78 8.83
CA ILE A 101 9.92 8.25 10.00
C ILE A 101 9.12 8.52 11.29
N LEU A 102 8.47 9.66 11.41
CA LEU A 102 7.55 9.93 12.52
C LEU A 102 6.40 8.92 12.55
N SER A 103 5.80 8.61 11.39
CA SER A 103 4.74 7.60 11.28
C SER A 103 5.26 6.19 11.60
N LEU A 104 6.48 5.86 11.19
CA LEU A 104 7.14 4.59 11.53
C LEU A 104 7.38 4.48 13.04
N MET A 105 7.90 5.52 13.65
CA MET A 105 8.13 5.57 15.10
C MET A 105 6.83 5.54 15.89
N GLU A 106 5.75 6.14 15.38
CA GLU A 106 4.40 6.02 15.96
C GLU A 106 3.97 4.56 16.07
N LEU A 107 4.14 3.78 15.00
CA LEU A 107 3.78 2.35 14.98
C LEU A 107 4.67 1.51 15.91
N ILE A 108 5.94 1.91 16.12
CA ILE A 108 6.90 1.19 16.96
C ILE A 108 6.74 1.53 18.44
N VAL A 109 6.56 2.80 18.77
CA VAL A 109 6.65 3.33 20.12
C VAL A 109 5.35 3.90 20.68
N GLY A 110 4.47 4.41 19.78
CA GLY A 110 3.32 5.25 20.16
C GLY A 110 2.31 4.57 21.09
N GLY A 111 2.09 3.26 20.93
CA GLY A 111 1.14 2.52 21.77
C GLY A 111 -0.29 3.07 21.64
N LYS A 112 -1.04 3.18 22.76
CA LYS A 112 -2.42 3.68 22.74
C LYS A 112 -2.51 5.22 22.73
N ASP A 113 -1.50 5.88 23.29
CA ASP A 113 -1.52 7.34 23.53
C ASP A 113 -0.78 8.11 22.42
N GLY A 114 -0.15 7.39 21.49
CA GLY A 114 0.65 7.95 20.43
C GLY A 114 1.97 8.59 20.91
N LEU A 115 2.77 9.07 19.96
CA LEU A 115 3.99 9.83 20.26
C LEU A 115 3.65 11.18 20.89
N GLN A 116 4.28 11.46 22.02
CA GLN A 116 4.12 12.74 22.71
C GLN A 116 4.85 13.87 21.95
N PRO A 117 4.44 15.15 22.10
CA PRO A 117 5.06 16.26 21.38
C PRO A 117 6.58 16.36 21.56
N VAL A 118 7.09 16.07 22.77
CA VAL A 118 8.53 16.05 23.05
C VAL A 118 9.24 14.95 22.27
N GLU A 119 8.64 13.75 22.20
CA GLU A 119 9.19 12.63 21.45
C GLU A 119 9.27 12.91 19.95
N ARG A 120 8.21 13.53 19.39
CA ARG A 120 8.21 13.97 17.97
C ARG A 120 9.35 14.96 17.70
N THR A 121 9.59 15.91 18.62
CA THR A 121 10.69 16.86 18.49
C THR A 121 12.05 16.19 18.56
N VAL A 122 12.23 15.20 19.47
CA VAL A 122 13.47 14.42 19.59
C VAL A 122 13.71 13.62 18.31
N ILE A 123 12.68 12.92 17.79
CA ILE A 123 12.77 12.14 16.56
C ILE A 123 13.16 13.03 15.37
N ASP A 124 12.45 14.18 15.15
CA ASP A 124 12.75 15.10 14.05
C ASP A 124 14.19 15.61 14.11
N ARG A 125 14.66 15.99 15.31
CA ARG A 125 16.06 16.39 15.51
C ARG A 125 17.03 15.26 15.14
N CYS A 126 16.79 14.03 15.60
CA CYS A 126 17.64 12.89 15.34
C CYS A 126 17.66 12.53 13.84
N VAL A 127 16.53 12.61 13.16
CA VAL A 127 16.41 12.40 11.72
C VAL A 127 17.28 13.41 10.96
N ARG A 128 17.19 14.70 11.29
CA ARG A 128 18.04 15.72 10.66
C ARG A 128 19.53 15.49 10.90
N LEU A 129 19.90 15.05 12.10
CA LEU A 129 21.30 14.70 12.41
C LEU A 129 21.76 13.50 11.61
N MET A 130 20.93 12.46 11.46
CA MET A 130 21.23 11.23 10.73
C MET A 130 21.52 11.48 9.24
N TYR A 131 20.73 12.33 8.59
CA TYR A 131 20.91 12.60 7.17
C TYR A 131 21.93 13.69 6.86
N ARG A 132 22.44 14.41 7.85
CA ARG A 132 23.32 15.60 7.64
C ARG A 132 24.52 15.29 6.78
N ASP A 133 25.24 14.21 7.06
CA ASP A 133 26.45 13.84 6.30
C ASP A 133 26.09 13.37 4.88
N TYR A 134 25.06 12.55 4.74
CA TYR A 134 24.55 12.09 3.45
C TYR A 134 24.08 13.23 2.54
N LEU A 135 23.40 14.23 3.09
CA LEU A 135 22.93 15.40 2.31
C LEU A 135 24.07 16.32 1.87
N GLN A 136 25.16 16.37 2.64
CA GLN A 136 26.34 17.15 2.27
C GLN A 136 27.22 16.43 1.24
N HIS A 137 27.27 15.11 1.29
CA HIS A 137 28.14 14.26 0.48
C HIS A 137 27.44 13.04 -0.10
N PRO A 138 26.38 13.22 -0.94
CA PRO A 138 25.53 12.12 -1.39
C PRO A 138 26.26 11.04 -2.20
N ASP A 139 27.35 11.41 -2.89
CA ASP A 139 28.12 10.50 -3.73
C ASP A 139 29.09 9.60 -2.93
N THR A 140 29.45 10.00 -1.71
CA THR A 140 30.49 9.33 -0.91
C THR A 140 30.02 8.88 0.46
N ALA A 141 29.03 9.55 1.05
CA ALA A 141 28.49 9.19 2.34
C ALA A 141 27.56 7.96 2.21
N LYS A 142 27.62 7.09 3.21
CA LYS A 142 26.76 5.90 3.28
C LYS A 142 25.31 6.31 3.56
N MET A 143 24.36 5.72 2.85
CA MET A 143 22.92 5.84 3.16
C MET A 143 22.66 5.34 4.59
N PRO A 144 22.04 6.14 5.47
CA PRO A 144 21.69 5.70 6.82
C PRO A 144 20.77 4.47 6.81
N ILE A 145 20.85 3.67 7.87
CA ILE A 145 19.94 2.57 8.19
C ILE A 145 19.29 2.81 9.56
N LEU A 146 18.42 1.92 10.00
CA LEU A 146 17.70 2.06 11.26
C LEU A 146 18.65 2.10 12.49
N GLN A 147 19.78 1.39 12.41
CA GLN A 147 20.87 1.42 13.40
C GLN A 147 21.38 2.85 13.64
N ASP A 148 21.53 3.65 12.60
CA ASP A 148 22.08 5.01 12.73
C ASP A 148 21.13 5.91 13.52
N LEU A 149 19.80 5.77 13.31
CA LEU A 149 18.80 6.47 14.13
C LEU A 149 18.87 6.05 15.60
N TYR A 150 18.97 4.74 15.85
CA TYR A 150 19.11 4.18 17.20
C TYR A 150 20.32 4.75 17.92
N GLU A 151 21.50 4.75 17.28
CA GLU A 151 22.74 5.26 17.86
C GLU A 151 22.70 6.77 18.16
N ILE A 152 22.01 7.54 17.32
CA ILE A 152 21.82 8.97 17.56
C ILE A 152 20.86 9.20 18.73
N LEU A 153 19.79 8.42 18.86
CA LEU A 153 18.88 8.47 20.00
C LEU A 153 19.59 8.14 21.30
N CYS A 154 20.46 7.11 21.32
CA CYS A 154 21.26 6.74 22.49
C CYS A 154 22.22 7.85 22.96
N LYS A 155 22.61 8.78 22.09
CA LYS A 155 23.50 9.90 22.41
C LYS A 155 22.76 11.14 22.93
N GLN A 156 21.41 11.16 22.89
CA GLN A 156 20.63 12.25 23.46
C GLN A 156 20.54 12.10 24.98
N THR A 157 20.32 13.22 25.67
CA THR A 157 20.30 13.29 27.14
C THR A 157 18.90 13.23 27.75
N GLU A 158 17.87 13.43 26.94
CA GLU A 158 16.48 13.45 27.37
C GLU A 158 15.96 12.04 27.69
N PRO A 159 15.16 11.87 28.77
CA PRO A 159 14.58 10.57 29.13
C PRO A 159 13.66 10.00 28.02
N GLU A 160 13.01 10.88 27.25
CA GLU A 160 12.20 10.48 26.10
C GLU A 160 13.04 9.80 25.01
N ALA A 161 14.26 10.30 24.76
CA ALA A 161 15.17 9.69 23.81
C ALA A 161 15.61 8.28 24.25
N ALA A 162 15.85 8.09 25.54
CA ALA A 162 16.18 6.77 26.09
C ALA A 162 14.99 5.79 25.92
N ARG A 163 13.76 6.24 26.15
CA ARG A 163 12.55 5.44 25.92
C ARG A 163 12.40 5.07 24.45
N LEU A 164 12.58 6.03 23.53
CA LEU A 164 12.53 5.79 22.08
C LEU A 164 13.60 4.78 21.66
N ALA A 165 14.85 4.93 22.11
CA ALA A 165 15.94 4.02 21.81
C ALA A 165 15.63 2.59 22.32
N THR A 166 15.21 2.44 23.58
CA THR A 166 14.87 1.13 24.15
C THR A 166 13.74 0.44 23.37
N SER A 167 12.73 1.19 22.93
CA SER A 167 11.62 0.63 22.13
C SER A 167 12.06 0.25 20.72
N LEU A 168 13.05 0.97 20.15
CA LEU A 168 13.57 0.69 18.81
C LEU A 168 14.55 -0.51 18.81
N GLU A 169 15.16 -0.85 19.95
CA GLU A 169 16.23 -1.85 20.07
C GLU A 169 15.83 -3.21 19.48
N ILE A 170 14.60 -3.68 19.70
CA ILE A 170 14.13 -4.97 19.19
C ILE A 170 14.13 -5.02 17.64
N TYR A 171 14.00 -3.87 16.97
CA TYR A 171 14.01 -3.73 15.50
C TYR A 171 15.42 -3.50 14.94
N VAL A 172 16.41 -3.27 15.79
CA VAL A 172 17.78 -2.98 15.40
C VAL A 172 18.69 -4.16 15.72
N THR A 173 18.80 -4.53 16.98
CA THR A 173 19.67 -5.62 17.48
C THR A 173 18.90 -6.86 17.93
N GLY A 174 17.57 -6.73 18.05
CA GLY A 174 16.68 -7.79 18.52
C GLY A 174 16.14 -8.68 17.39
N SER A 175 15.13 -9.47 17.72
CA SER A 175 14.55 -10.51 16.85
C SER A 175 13.71 -9.98 15.69
N LEU A 176 13.41 -8.67 15.65
CA LEU A 176 12.58 -8.03 14.61
C LEU A 176 13.40 -7.13 13.67
N ASN A 177 14.69 -7.41 13.49
CA ASN A 177 15.65 -6.56 12.76
C ASN A 177 15.58 -6.66 11.22
N VAL A 178 14.48 -7.16 10.66
CA VAL A 178 14.26 -7.37 9.20
C VAL A 178 14.56 -6.12 8.38
N PHE A 179 14.29 -4.94 8.93
CA PHE A 179 14.43 -3.64 8.27
C PHE A 179 15.70 -2.87 8.68
N ASN A 180 16.63 -3.51 9.38
CA ASN A 180 17.91 -2.87 9.79
C ASN A 180 19.06 -3.23 8.85
N HIS A 181 18.83 -3.18 7.54
CA HIS A 181 19.80 -3.53 6.51
C HIS A 181 19.75 -2.50 5.37
N ALA A 182 20.84 -2.39 4.60
CA ALA A 182 20.80 -1.66 3.35
C ALA A 182 19.88 -2.37 2.35
N THR A 183 19.22 -1.62 1.47
CA THR A 183 18.41 -2.21 0.40
C THR A 183 19.31 -2.95 -0.58
N ASP A 184 19.00 -4.23 -0.82
CA ASP A 184 19.70 -5.10 -1.76
C ASP A 184 18.78 -5.64 -2.88
N VAL A 185 17.53 -5.16 -2.92
CA VAL A 185 16.53 -5.61 -3.88
C VAL A 185 16.56 -4.72 -5.12
N ASP A 186 16.71 -5.34 -6.29
CA ASP A 186 16.50 -4.68 -7.58
C ASP A 186 14.98 -4.68 -7.92
N LEU A 187 14.40 -3.50 -8.10
CA LEU A 187 13.01 -3.30 -8.48
C LEU A 187 12.86 -2.89 -9.96
N SER A 188 13.80 -3.27 -10.82
CA SER A 188 13.79 -2.91 -12.24
C SER A 188 12.72 -3.64 -13.05
N SER A 189 12.28 -4.82 -12.60
CA SER A 189 11.23 -5.61 -13.27
C SER A 189 9.96 -4.79 -13.48
N ARG A 190 9.31 -4.99 -14.63
CA ARG A 190 8.06 -4.31 -14.98
C ARG A 190 6.90 -4.63 -14.04
N LEU A 191 6.85 -5.85 -13.54
CA LEU A 191 5.86 -6.32 -12.56
C LEU A 191 6.58 -6.80 -11.32
N VAL A 192 6.36 -6.13 -10.19
CA VAL A 192 6.98 -6.47 -8.90
C VAL A 192 5.89 -6.67 -7.85
N CYS A 193 5.96 -7.78 -7.15
CA CYS A 193 5.12 -8.10 -5.98
C CYS A 193 6.00 -8.14 -4.72
N LEU A 194 5.69 -7.29 -3.77
CA LEU A 194 6.30 -7.23 -2.43
C LEU A 194 5.45 -8.10 -1.51
N ASP A 195 5.87 -9.33 -1.28
CA ASP A 195 5.12 -10.35 -0.53
C ASP A 195 5.48 -10.29 0.96
N LEU A 196 4.48 -9.93 1.80
CA LEU A 196 4.60 -9.76 3.24
C LEU A 196 3.97 -10.91 4.05
N LYS A 197 3.51 -11.97 3.37
CA LYS A 197 2.75 -13.07 3.99
C LYS A 197 3.45 -13.71 5.17
N LYS A 198 4.77 -13.88 5.10
CA LYS A 198 5.57 -14.54 6.13
C LYS A 198 5.89 -13.65 7.34
N LEU A 199 5.57 -12.36 7.26
CA LEU A 199 5.69 -11.48 8.42
C LEU A 199 4.56 -11.72 9.41
N GLY A 200 4.90 -11.80 10.69
CA GLY A 200 3.93 -11.84 11.79
C GLY A 200 3.05 -10.57 11.81
N ALA A 201 1.88 -10.67 12.44
CA ALA A 201 0.90 -9.57 12.48
C ALA A 201 1.49 -8.24 13.00
N GLY A 202 2.38 -8.29 14.00
CA GLY A 202 3.04 -7.11 14.57
C GLY A 202 3.95 -6.36 13.59
N LEU A 203 4.67 -7.09 12.72
CA LEU A 203 5.55 -6.49 11.71
C LEU A 203 4.81 -6.12 10.43
N ARG A 204 3.66 -6.73 10.14
CA ARG A 204 2.96 -6.54 8.87
C ARG A 204 2.54 -5.10 8.63
N THR A 205 1.98 -4.41 9.63
CA THR A 205 1.58 -3.00 9.51
C THR A 205 2.79 -2.11 9.29
N ILE A 206 3.89 -2.34 10.03
CA ILE A 206 5.16 -1.62 9.86
C ILE A 206 5.71 -1.85 8.45
N ALA A 207 5.74 -3.10 8.00
CA ALA A 207 6.17 -3.46 6.65
C ALA A 207 5.32 -2.79 5.57
N MET A 208 4.00 -2.75 5.72
CA MET A 208 3.12 -2.07 4.76
C MET A 208 3.42 -0.57 4.65
N LEU A 209 3.70 0.11 5.76
CA LEU A 209 4.11 1.51 5.75
C LEU A 209 5.45 1.70 5.03
N ILE A 210 6.43 0.83 5.31
CA ILE A 210 7.74 0.85 4.64
C ILE A 210 7.59 0.58 3.13
N MET A 211 6.76 -0.39 2.76
CA MET A 211 6.50 -0.69 1.34
C MET A 211 5.77 0.46 0.63
N GLN A 212 4.88 1.18 1.32
CA GLN A 212 4.25 2.36 0.75
C GLN A 212 5.25 3.47 0.45
N ASP A 213 6.20 3.74 1.35
CA ASP A 213 7.28 4.71 1.13
C ASP A 213 8.20 4.26 -0.03
N LEU A 214 8.56 2.97 -0.08
CA LEU A 214 9.32 2.39 -1.19
C LEU A 214 8.59 2.54 -2.53
N VAL A 215 7.29 2.26 -2.57
CA VAL A 215 6.47 2.43 -3.78
C VAL A 215 6.42 3.89 -4.20
N ASN A 216 6.25 4.84 -3.27
CA ASN A 216 6.27 6.26 -3.57
C ASN A 216 7.62 6.69 -4.18
N SER A 217 8.72 6.19 -3.63
CA SER A 217 10.08 6.41 -4.16
C SER A 217 10.23 5.85 -5.58
N GLN A 218 9.77 4.62 -5.83
CA GLN A 218 9.81 4.00 -7.17
C GLN A 218 8.91 4.72 -8.18
N VAL A 219 7.74 5.19 -7.76
CA VAL A 219 6.85 6.00 -8.61
C VAL A 219 7.54 7.29 -9.03
N SER A 220 8.24 7.96 -8.11
CA SER A 220 9.02 9.18 -8.42
C SER A 220 10.11 8.91 -9.45
N LEU A 221 10.90 7.84 -9.29
CA LEU A 221 11.91 7.41 -10.25
C LEU A 221 11.32 7.07 -11.63
N ASN A 222 10.18 6.38 -11.66
CA ASN A 222 9.49 6.03 -12.90
C ASN A 222 8.95 7.28 -13.59
N PHE A 223 8.38 8.21 -12.83
CA PHE A 223 7.87 9.49 -13.34
C PHE A 223 8.98 10.32 -14.00
N ALA A 224 10.16 10.44 -13.36
CA ALA A 224 11.32 11.11 -13.93
C ALA A 224 11.77 10.49 -15.27
N ARG A 225 11.48 9.19 -15.47
CA ARG A 225 11.76 8.45 -16.72
C ARG A 225 10.58 8.47 -17.72
N GLY A 226 9.51 9.17 -17.41
CA GLY A 226 8.28 9.19 -18.24
C GLY A 226 7.49 7.89 -18.23
N ILE A 227 7.65 7.02 -17.20
CA ILE A 227 7.01 5.72 -17.09
C ILE A 227 5.80 5.83 -16.15
N ALA A 228 4.61 5.49 -16.66
CA ALA A 228 3.43 5.38 -15.81
C ALA A 228 3.49 4.13 -14.92
N THR A 229 2.95 4.23 -13.70
CA THR A 229 3.02 3.16 -12.71
C THR A 229 1.62 2.85 -12.17
N TRP A 230 1.27 1.56 -12.08
CA TRP A 230 0.10 1.07 -11.37
C TRP A 230 0.53 0.49 -10.03
N CYS A 231 -0.16 0.87 -8.96
CA CYS A 231 0.17 0.40 -7.62
C CYS A 231 -1.05 -0.26 -6.98
N TYR A 232 -0.89 -1.46 -6.44
CA TYR A 232 -1.93 -2.19 -5.74
C TYR A 232 -1.50 -2.41 -4.30
N PHE A 233 -2.32 -1.93 -3.35
CA PHE A 233 -2.10 -2.09 -1.91
C PHE A 233 -3.20 -2.98 -1.34
N ASP A 234 -2.86 -4.23 -1.05
CA ASP A 234 -3.80 -5.13 -0.40
C ASP A 234 -3.89 -4.86 1.10
N GLU A 235 -5.05 -5.12 1.71
CA GLU A 235 -5.34 -4.84 3.13
C GLU A 235 -4.98 -3.41 3.59
N PHE A 236 -5.22 -2.42 2.71
CA PHE A 236 -4.84 -1.03 2.91
C PHE A 236 -5.37 -0.42 4.23
N HIS A 237 -6.49 -0.94 4.76
CA HIS A 237 -7.06 -0.50 6.03
C HIS A 237 -6.10 -0.64 7.22
N LEU A 238 -5.07 -1.51 7.13
CA LEU A 238 -4.08 -1.66 8.19
C LEU A 238 -3.27 -0.38 8.43
N LEU A 239 -3.06 0.42 7.37
CA LEU A 239 -2.34 1.70 7.44
C LEU A 239 -3.21 2.85 7.96
N LEU A 240 -4.52 2.66 8.10
CA LEU A 240 -5.46 3.72 8.40
C LEU A 240 -5.95 3.68 9.86
N LYS A 241 -5.46 2.72 10.65
CA LYS A 241 -5.85 2.57 12.06
C LYS A 241 -5.26 3.61 12.98
N ASP A 242 -4.06 4.05 12.67
CA ASP A 242 -3.34 5.08 13.42
C ASP A 242 -3.47 6.44 12.71
N PRO A 243 -3.83 7.54 13.42
CA PRO A 243 -4.07 8.85 12.80
C PRO A 243 -2.85 9.43 12.08
N LEU A 244 -1.64 9.26 12.63
CA LEU A 244 -0.42 9.82 12.02
C LEU A 244 -0.07 9.05 10.74
N THR A 245 -0.14 7.72 10.79
CA THR A 245 0.04 6.86 9.63
C THR A 245 -1.01 7.13 8.55
N ALA A 246 -2.28 7.30 8.94
CA ALA A 246 -3.36 7.64 8.03
C ALA A 246 -3.12 8.98 7.32
N SER A 247 -2.67 10.02 8.07
CA SER A 247 -2.34 11.32 7.51
C SER A 247 -1.21 11.24 6.48
N TYR A 248 -0.14 10.49 6.78
CA TYR A 248 0.93 10.21 5.83
C TYR A 248 0.41 9.51 4.57
N CYS A 249 -0.41 8.46 4.74
CA CYS A 249 -1.01 7.73 3.63
C CYS A 249 -1.85 8.63 2.72
N VAL A 250 -2.66 9.52 3.28
CA VAL A 250 -3.45 10.51 2.51
C VAL A 250 -2.55 11.45 1.71
N THR A 251 -1.46 11.92 2.32
CA THR A 251 -0.48 12.77 1.64
C THR A 251 0.12 12.06 0.43
N VAL A 252 0.62 10.84 0.62
CA VAL A 252 1.17 10.02 -0.47
C VAL A 252 0.11 9.73 -1.53
N TRP A 253 -1.15 9.42 -1.15
CA TRP A 253 -2.25 9.16 -2.08
C TRP A 253 -2.54 10.33 -3.01
N LYS A 254 -2.50 11.55 -2.49
CA LYS A 254 -2.65 12.78 -3.27
C LYS A 254 -1.47 13.06 -4.21
N MET A 255 -0.27 12.70 -3.76
CA MET A 255 0.96 12.90 -4.56
C MET A 255 1.06 11.94 -5.75
N LEU A 256 0.72 10.67 -5.55
CA LEU A 256 0.86 9.62 -6.55
C LEU A 256 0.19 9.97 -7.87
N ARG A 257 -1.02 10.57 -7.84
CA ARG A 257 -1.73 10.97 -9.07
C ARG A 257 -0.97 12.00 -9.93
N LYS A 258 -0.19 12.89 -9.27
CA LYS A 258 0.61 13.91 -9.98
C LYS A 258 1.82 13.29 -10.71
N LYS A 259 2.20 12.07 -10.37
CA LYS A 259 3.37 11.35 -10.87
C LYS A 259 3.01 10.21 -11.85
N PHE A 260 1.96 10.38 -12.66
CA PHE A 260 1.47 9.35 -13.60
C PHE A 260 1.24 7.99 -12.94
N CYS A 261 0.85 8.00 -11.67
CA CYS A 261 0.53 6.80 -10.94
C CYS A 261 -0.98 6.55 -10.88
N VAL A 262 -1.36 5.26 -10.95
CA VAL A 262 -2.73 4.78 -10.80
C VAL A 262 -2.78 3.87 -9.56
N PRO A 263 -2.88 4.43 -8.35
CA PRO A 263 -2.94 3.63 -7.14
C PRO A 263 -4.31 2.98 -6.95
N SER A 264 -4.29 1.80 -6.36
CA SER A 264 -5.47 0.99 -6.02
C SER A 264 -5.32 0.50 -4.59
N ALA A 265 -6.25 0.86 -3.72
CA ALA A 265 -6.34 0.33 -2.37
C ALA A 265 -7.45 -0.72 -2.28
N LEU A 266 -7.10 -1.89 -1.75
CA LEU A 266 -8.03 -2.97 -1.53
C LEU A 266 -8.31 -3.10 -0.03
N THR A 267 -9.58 -3.19 0.33
CA THR A 267 -9.96 -3.37 1.73
C THR A 267 -11.29 -4.11 1.87
N GLN A 268 -11.39 -4.90 2.91
CA GLN A 268 -12.62 -5.58 3.30
C GLN A 268 -13.36 -4.85 4.44
N ASN A 269 -12.70 -3.92 5.11
CA ASN A 269 -13.27 -3.21 6.25
C ASN A 269 -13.52 -1.74 5.92
N VAL A 270 -14.72 -1.46 5.42
CA VAL A 270 -15.13 -0.10 5.07
C VAL A 270 -15.38 0.75 6.31
N LYS A 271 -15.80 0.15 7.42
CA LYS A 271 -16.05 0.87 8.67
C LYS A 271 -14.78 1.54 9.20
N ASP A 272 -13.65 0.83 9.14
CA ASP A 272 -12.36 1.41 9.53
C ASP A 272 -11.92 2.51 8.56
N LEU A 273 -12.29 2.40 7.26
CA LEU A 273 -12.07 3.45 6.28
C LEU A 273 -12.85 4.74 6.57
N LEU A 274 -14.01 4.67 7.19
CA LEU A 274 -14.89 5.82 7.41
C LEU A 274 -14.78 6.38 8.83
N ALA A 275 -13.84 5.87 9.63
CA ALA A 275 -13.68 6.25 11.03
C ALA A 275 -12.97 7.62 11.23
N SER A 276 -12.28 8.14 10.22
CA SER A 276 -11.56 9.40 10.32
C SER A 276 -11.79 10.32 9.12
N ARG A 277 -11.65 11.63 9.34
CA ARG A 277 -11.74 12.65 8.30
C ARG A 277 -10.62 12.54 7.27
N GLU A 278 -9.46 12.03 7.65
CA GLU A 278 -8.33 11.78 6.76
C GLU A 278 -8.72 10.78 5.68
N ILE A 279 -9.55 9.82 6.02
CA ILE A 279 -9.98 8.76 5.12
C ILE A 279 -11.08 9.23 4.15
N GLU A 280 -11.95 10.14 4.55
CA GLU A 280 -12.87 10.80 3.62
C GLU A 280 -12.08 11.44 2.47
N ASN A 281 -10.91 12.00 2.75
CA ASN A 281 -9.99 12.53 1.74
C ASN A 281 -9.53 11.47 0.70
N ILE A 282 -9.37 10.19 1.07
CA ILE A 282 -9.01 9.13 0.13
C ILE A 282 -10.16 8.88 -0.83
N PHE A 283 -11.42 8.83 -0.33
CA PHE A 283 -12.59 8.70 -1.18
C PHE A 283 -12.75 9.89 -2.14
N GLU A 284 -12.66 11.12 -1.62
CA GLU A 284 -12.76 12.35 -2.41
C GLU A 284 -11.66 12.47 -3.48
N ASN A 285 -10.53 11.81 -3.25
CA ASN A 285 -9.41 11.75 -4.18
C ASN A 285 -9.35 10.44 -4.96
N SER A 286 -10.49 9.79 -5.21
CA SER A 286 -10.59 8.54 -5.96
C SER A 286 -11.82 8.54 -6.86
N ASP A 287 -11.61 8.71 -8.18
CA ASP A 287 -12.71 8.70 -9.16
C ASP A 287 -13.08 7.29 -9.61
N PHE A 288 -12.34 6.27 -9.18
CA PHE A 288 -12.64 4.87 -9.44
C PHE A 288 -12.97 4.15 -8.14
N LEU A 289 -14.16 3.55 -8.07
CA LEU A 289 -14.55 2.72 -6.94
C LEU A 289 -15.26 1.47 -7.45
N LEU A 290 -14.68 0.30 -7.16
CA LEU A 290 -15.33 -0.98 -7.38
C LEU A 290 -15.89 -1.47 -6.05
N MET A 291 -17.20 -1.45 -5.92
CA MET A 291 -17.91 -1.86 -4.71
C MET A 291 -18.62 -3.19 -4.96
N LEU A 292 -18.10 -4.23 -4.35
CA LEU A 292 -18.68 -5.57 -4.33
C LEU A 292 -19.60 -5.74 -3.12
N SER A 293 -20.01 -6.96 -2.78
CA SER A 293 -20.85 -7.24 -1.62
C SER A 293 -20.31 -6.62 -0.34
N GLN A 294 -21.18 -5.97 0.44
CA GLN A 294 -20.83 -5.24 1.65
C GLN A 294 -21.47 -5.85 2.90
N ALA A 295 -20.83 -5.71 4.06
CA ALA A 295 -21.41 -6.10 5.34
C ALA A 295 -22.65 -5.25 5.66
N GLN A 296 -23.59 -5.82 6.41
CA GLN A 296 -24.87 -5.16 6.68
C GLN A 296 -24.71 -3.81 7.42
N GLY A 297 -23.73 -3.71 8.34
CA GLY A 297 -23.47 -2.47 9.07
C GLY A 297 -22.83 -1.35 8.24
N ASP A 298 -22.11 -1.69 7.17
CA ASP A 298 -21.36 -0.72 6.35
C ASP A 298 -22.22 -0.10 5.25
N ARG A 299 -23.30 -0.77 4.86
CA ARG A 299 -24.15 -0.38 3.71
C ARG A 299 -24.77 1.00 3.86
N GLN A 300 -25.34 1.30 5.03
CA GLN A 300 -26.00 2.58 5.27
C GLN A 300 -25.00 3.73 5.33
N ILE A 301 -23.82 3.51 5.91
CA ILE A 301 -22.75 4.49 6.01
C ILE A 301 -22.24 4.80 4.60
N LEU A 302 -21.94 3.78 3.80
CA LEU A 302 -21.53 3.93 2.40
C LEU A 302 -22.58 4.61 1.54
N ALA A 303 -23.87 4.22 1.69
CA ALA A 303 -24.95 4.85 0.94
C ALA A 303 -25.03 6.36 1.19
N LYS A 304 -24.86 6.77 2.45
CA LYS A 304 -24.84 8.19 2.84
C LYS A 304 -23.60 8.92 2.31
N GLN A 305 -22.42 8.32 2.48
CA GLN A 305 -21.14 8.93 2.09
C GLN A 305 -21.00 9.08 0.58
N LEU A 306 -21.46 8.08 -0.18
CA LEU A 306 -21.31 8.04 -1.64
C LEU A 306 -22.56 8.52 -2.39
N GLY A 307 -23.60 8.96 -1.68
CA GLY A 307 -24.84 9.42 -2.29
C GLY A 307 -25.59 8.35 -3.10
N ILE A 308 -25.49 7.07 -2.71
CA ILE A 308 -26.10 5.94 -3.41
C ILE A 308 -27.59 5.84 -3.10
N SER A 309 -28.40 5.71 -4.14
CA SER A 309 -29.85 5.50 -3.98
C SER A 309 -30.16 4.10 -3.38
N PRO A 310 -31.33 3.91 -2.75
CA PRO A 310 -31.76 2.58 -2.25
C PRO A 310 -31.75 1.50 -3.34
N THR A 311 -32.09 1.84 -4.58
CA THR A 311 -32.05 0.91 -5.72
C THR A 311 -30.59 0.51 -6.04
N GLN A 312 -29.67 1.45 -6.07
CA GLN A 312 -28.25 1.15 -6.28
C GLN A 312 -27.69 0.32 -5.12
N LEU A 313 -28.07 0.64 -3.86
CA LEU A 313 -27.63 -0.10 -2.69
C LEU A 313 -28.00 -1.59 -2.77
N SER A 314 -29.13 -1.95 -3.40
CA SER A 314 -29.54 -3.35 -3.57
C SER A 314 -28.53 -4.20 -4.33
N PHE A 315 -27.75 -3.60 -5.25
CA PHE A 315 -26.70 -4.30 -6.01
C PHE A 315 -25.47 -4.69 -5.18
N VAL A 316 -25.31 -4.17 -3.97
CA VAL A 316 -24.20 -4.51 -3.07
C VAL A 316 -24.70 -5.14 -1.76
N THR A 317 -26.01 -5.29 -1.58
CA THR A 317 -26.58 -5.90 -0.37
C THR A 317 -26.81 -7.40 -0.47
N ASN A 318 -27.22 -7.87 -1.64
CA ASN A 318 -27.57 -9.27 -1.90
C ASN A 318 -26.86 -9.77 -3.17
N SER A 319 -25.69 -9.21 -3.47
CA SER A 319 -24.92 -9.57 -4.66
C SER A 319 -24.15 -10.86 -4.46
N ASN A 320 -24.03 -11.63 -5.53
CA ASN A 320 -23.12 -12.77 -5.60
C ASN A 320 -21.66 -12.28 -5.74
N SER A 321 -20.72 -13.21 -5.62
CA SER A 321 -19.31 -12.91 -5.91
C SER A 321 -19.14 -12.40 -7.34
N GLY A 322 -18.39 -11.30 -7.52
CA GLY A 322 -18.18 -10.64 -8.82
C GLY A 322 -19.32 -9.74 -9.27
N GLU A 323 -20.31 -9.46 -8.43
CA GLU A 323 -21.40 -8.52 -8.71
C GLU A 323 -21.32 -7.30 -7.81
N GLY A 324 -21.70 -6.12 -8.31
CA GLY A 324 -21.63 -4.90 -7.53
C GLY A 324 -21.90 -3.61 -8.30
N LEU A 325 -21.30 -2.53 -7.81
CA LEU A 325 -21.36 -1.19 -8.40
C LEU A 325 -19.95 -0.74 -8.81
N LEU A 326 -19.85 -0.24 -10.03
CA LEU A 326 -18.66 0.45 -10.53
C LEU A 326 -18.93 1.95 -10.57
N PHE A 327 -18.12 2.72 -9.84
CA PHE A 327 -18.05 4.16 -9.95
C PHE A 327 -16.90 4.52 -10.89
N PHE A 328 -17.21 5.32 -11.89
CA PHE A 328 -16.22 5.80 -12.86
C PHE A 328 -16.46 7.30 -13.09
N GLY A 329 -15.73 8.13 -12.35
CA GLY A 329 -16.04 9.56 -12.23
C GLY A 329 -17.44 9.76 -11.64
N ASN A 330 -18.30 10.47 -12.38
CA ASN A 330 -19.67 10.75 -11.95
C ASN A 330 -20.70 9.67 -12.32
N VAL A 331 -20.25 8.57 -12.93
CA VAL A 331 -21.17 7.52 -13.42
C VAL A 331 -21.12 6.32 -12.46
N ILE A 332 -22.30 5.83 -12.07
CA ILE A 332 -22.45 4.64 -11.22
C ILE A 332 -23.15 3.56 -12.05
N ILE A 333 -22.48 2.42 -12.24
CA ILE A 333 -22.94 1.34 -13.11
C ILE A 333 -23.06 0.05 -12.32
N PRO A 334 -24.22 -0.60 -12.23
CA PRO A 334 -24.33 -1.97 -11.75
C PRO A 334 -23.61 -2.91 -12.74
N PHE A 335 -22.84 -3.84 -12.21
CA PHE A 335 -22.11 -4.79 -13.03
C PHE A 335 -22.22 -6.21 -12.49
N SER A 336 -22.03 -7.20 -13.38
CA SER A 336 -21.87 -8.60 -13.05
C SER A 336 -20.71 -9.15 -13.88
N ASP A 337 -19.67 -9.57 -13.18
CA ASP A 337 -18.45 -10.15 -13.74
C ASP A 337 -18.38 -11.64 -13.41
N ARG A 338 -19.11 -12.43 -14.19
CA ARG A 338 -19.14 -13.90 -14.09
C ARG A 338 -18.05 -14.48 -14.96
N PHE A 339 -16.89 -14.69 -14.38
CA PHE A 339 -15.74 -15.25 -15.11
C PHE A 339 -15.87 -16.78 -15.23
N PRO A 340 -15.57 -17.38 -16.41
CA PRO A 340 -15.62 -18.84 -16.60
C PRO A 340 -14.63 -19.57 -15.68
N GLN A 341 -15.14 -20.44 -14.81
CA GLN A 341 -14.33 -21.13 -13.79
C GLN A 341 -13.43 -22.23 -14.34
N ASN A 342 -13.75 -22.76 -15.52
CA ASN A 342 -13.02 -23.85 -16.18
C ASN A 342 -11.79 -23.38 -16.99
N THR A 343 -11.32 -22.15 -16.77
CA THR A 343 -10.18 -21.58 -17.49
C THR A 343 -8.93 -21.50 -16.61
N GLU A 344 -7.75 -21.65 -17.22
CA GLU A 344 -6.45 -21.49 -16.53
C GLU A 344 -6.35 -20.10 -15.88
N ILE A 345 -6.79 -19.06 -16.58
CA ILE A 345 -6.75 -17.70 -16.05
C ILE A 345 -7.65 -17.54 -14.80
N TYR A 346 -8.81 -18.20 -14.72
CA TYR A 346 -9.62 -18.19 -13.50
C TYR A 346 -8.83 -18.74 -12.31
N ARG A 347 -8.13 -19.86 -12.49
CA ARG A 347 -7.32 -20.50 -11.44
C ARG A 347 -6.18 -19.59 -10.96
N LEU A 348 -5.57 -18.82 -11.85
CA LEU A 348 -4.54 -17.83 -11.48
C LEU A 348 -5.11 -16.62 -10.73
N LEU A 349 -6.35 -16.24 -11.01
CA LEU A 349 -6.99 -15.09 -10.41
C LEU A 349 -7.70 -15.41 -9.09
N THR A 350 -8.21 -16.64 -8.93
CA THR A 350 -8.95 -17.05 -7.72
C THR A 350 -8.08 -17.08 -6.47
N THR A 351 -8.67 -16.78 -5.33
CA THR A 351 -8.08 -16.95 -4.00
C THR A 351 -8.86 -17.97 -3.15
N ARG A 352 -9.86 -18.63 -3.76
CA ARG A 352 -10.69 -19.60 -3.07
C ARG A 352 -9.92 -20.90 -2.87
N PRO A 353 -9.78 -21.40 -1.61
CA PRO A 353 -9.06 -22.66 -1.36
C PRO A 353 -9.67 -23.87 -2.06
N GLU A 354 -10.97 -23.84 -2.32
CA GLU A 354 -11.71 -24.91 -2.99
C GLU A 354 -11.24 -25.07 -4.44
N ASP A 355 -11.07 -23.94 -5.15
CA ASP A 355 -10.65 -23.91 -6.54
C ASP A 355 -9.14 -24.25 -6.72
N LEU A 356 -8.35 -24.13 -5.65
CA LEU A 356 -6.90 -24.39 -5.64
C LEU A 356 -6.55 -25.85 -5.26
N LYS A 357 -7.48 -26.62 -4.67
CA LYS A 357 -7.24 -28.01 -4.25
C LYS A 357 -7.17 -29.00 -5.39
N ASP A 358 -7.77 -28.70 -6.53
CA ASP A 358 -7.77 -29.59 -7.71
C ASP A 358 -6.37 -29.72 -8.36
N GLU A 359 -5.42 -28.83 -8.08
CA GLU A 359 -4.03 -28.95 -8.56
C GLU A 359 -3.21 -29.97 -7.73
N ALA A 360 -3.52 -30.13 -6.43
CA ALA A 360 -2.80 -31.06 -5.56
C ALA A 360 -3.24 -32.53 -5.74
N ALA A 361 -4.36 -32.77 -6.40
CA ALA A 361 -4.93 -34.09 -6.63
C ALA A 361 -4.66 -34.65 -8.06
N GLY A 362 -4.00 -33.86 -8.91
CA GLY A 362 -3.77 -34.16 -10.34
C GLY A 362 -2.30 -34.33 -10.76
N VAL A 363 -1.37 -34.64 -9.79
CA VAL A 363 0.02 -35.06 -10.08
C VAL A 363 0.23 -36.50 -9.65
#